data_8eccd1648a28e4e1181d5837c947371b
#
_entry.id   8eccd1648a28e4e1181d5837c947371b
#
_cell.length_a   1.000
_cell.length_b   1.000
_cell.length_c   1.000
_cell.angle_alpha   90.00
_cell.angle_beta   90.00
_cell.angle_gamma   90.00
#
_symmetry.space_group_name_H-M   'P 1'
#
loop_
_entity.id
_entity.type
_entity.pdbx_description
1 polymer ?
#
loop_
_entity_poly.entity_id
_entity_poly.type
_entity_poly.pdbx_seq_one_letter_code
_entity_poly.pdbx_strand_id
1 'polypeptide(L)'
;EAASDIYASMLAIQLEGDDPEQLAALAAQLKESHNGSTYARFGAMLEARVAVEAGDLAAAESALRWALAAGDTRSDIGQLIQLRLARVIAAEGQETEALAILSQRSDAYPVAYAQAEGDIHLAAGRTDEALTAYRQGRDLATELGQYSVVLDNKVRTLETRLPAATEVDLAEDAS
;
A
#
# COMPACT_ATOMS: atom_id res chain seq x y z
N GLU A 1 20.47 -2.88 -25.31
CA GLU A 1 20.65 -3.08 -23.85
C GLU A 1 19.47 -3.86 -23.32
N ALA A 2 19.68 -4.90 -22.50
CA ALA A 2 18.60 -5.70 -21.97
C ALA A 2 17.84 -4.94 -20.87
N ALA A 3 16.52 -5.20 -20.73
CA ALA A 3 15.71 -4.57 -19.69
C ALA A 3 16.27 -4.82 -18.27
N SER A 4 16.84 -6.01 -18.05
CA SER A 4 17.52 -6.37 -16.80
C SER A 4 18.73 -5.49 -16.49
N ASP A 5 19.50 -5.13 -17.49
CA ASP A 5 20.73 -4.33 -17.32
C ASP A 5 20.37 -2.88 -16.95
N ILE A 6 19.34 -2.33 -17.61
CA ILE A 6 18.81 -1.00 -17.29
C ILE A 6 18.30 -0.97 -15.85
N TYR A 7 17.52 -1.99 -15.45
CA TYR A 7 17.02 -2.07 -14.09
C TYR A 7 18.11 -2.28 -13.05
N ALA A 8 19.14 -3.07 -13.36
CA ALA A 8 20.32 -3.22 -12.50
C ALA A 8 21.06 -1.88 -12.30
N SER A 9 21.15 -1.05 -13.35
CA SER A 9 21.70 0.31 -13.24
C SER A 9 20.86 1.20 -12.30
N MET A 10 19.54 1.10 -12.37
CA MET A 10 18.66 1.83 -11.45
C MET A 10 18.88 1.42 -9.99
N LEU A 11 19.04 0.13 -9.72
CA LEU A 11 19.33 -0.37 -8.37
C LEU A 11 20.69 0.08 -7.87
N ALA A 12 21.71 0.16 -8.74
CA ALA A 12 23.04 0.65 -8.39
C ALA A 12 22.98 2.12 -7.96
N ILE A 13 22.29 2.98 -8.73
CA ILE A 13 22.08 4.39 -8.40
C ILE A 13 21.39 4.53 -7.03
N GLN A 14 20.39 3.70 -6.75
CA GLN A 14 19.69 3.69 -5.46
C GLN A 14 20.65 3.36 -4.29
N LEU A 15 21.59 2.45 -4.48
CA LEU A 15 22.56 2.08 -3.45
C LEU A 15 23.63 3.17 -3.22
N GLU A 16 23.93 3.97 -4.24
CA GLU A 16 24.93 5.04 -4.18
C GLU A 16 24.39 6.37 -3.63
N GLY A 17 23.08 6.50 -3.47
CA GLY A 17 22.50 7.68 -2.83
C GLY A 17 21.43 8.41 -3.63
N ASP A 18 20.66 7.71 -4.46
CA ASP A 18 19.55 8.19 -5.30
C ASP A 18 19.89 9.46 -6.12
N ASP A 19 20.05 9.29 -7.42
CA ASP A 19 20.02 10.39 -8.39
C ASP A 19 18.63 10.37 -9.08
N PRO A 20 17.68 11.23 -8.67
CA PRO A 20 16.32 11.20 -9.19
C PRO A 20 16.24 11.43 -10.70
N GLU A 21 17.14 12.25 -11.27
CA GLU A 21 17.13 12.55 -12.71
C GLU A 21 17.60 11.32 -13.51
N GLN A 22 18.65 10.65 -13.06
CA GLN A 22 19.11 9.43 -13.71
C GLN A 22 18.09 8.28 -13.55
N LEU A 23 17.48 8.13 -12.38
CA LEU A 23 16.44 7.13 -12.17
C LEU A 23 15.24 7.38 -13.10
N ALA A 24 14.79 8.62 -13.23
CA ALA A 24 13.70 8.97 -14.14
C ALA A 24 14.04 8.69 -15.61
N ALA A 25 15.27 9.00 -16.04
CA ALA A 25 15.73 8.72 -17.41
C ALA A 25 15.74 7.21 -17.72
N LEU A 26 16.26 6.38 -16.81
CA LEU A 26 16.30 4.92 -16.98
C LEU A 26 14.90 4.31 -16.90
N ALA A 27 14.01 4.82 -16.06
CA ALA A 27 12.62 4.40 -16.00
C ALA A 27 11.89 4.73 -17.31
N ALA A 28 12.10 5.91 -17.88
CA ALA A 28 11.57 6.29 -19.20
C ALA A 28 12.09 5.36 -20.30
N GLN A 29 13.37 5.05 -20.32
CA GLN A 29 13.97 4.10 -21.28
C GLN A 29 13.34 2.71 -21.17
N LEU A 30 13.11 2.19 -19.95
CA LEU A 30 12.42 0.92 -19.73
C LEU A 30 10.97 0.95 -20.25
N LYS A 31 10.24 2.03 -19.99
CA LYS A 31 8.85 2.21 -20.43
C LYS A 31 8.76 2.29 -21.97
N GLU A 32 9.68 2.95 -22.63
CA GLU A 32 9.67 3.11 -24.09
C GLU A 32 10.14 1.85 -24.83
N SER A 33 11.28 1.28 -24.39
CA SER A 33 11.94 0.21 -25.13
C SER A 33 11.53 -1.19 -24.67
N HIS A 34 10.99 -1.34 -23.47
CA HIS A 34 10.70 -2.61 -22.84
C HIS A 34 9.35 -2.63 -22.06
N ASN A 35 8.34 -1.92 -22.57
CA ASN A 35 7.05 -1.68 -21.90
C ASN A 35 6.31 -2.94 -21.43
N GLY A 36 6.49 -4.08 -22.12
CA GLY A 36 5.90 -5.38 -21.73
C GLY A 36 6.73 -6.18 -20.72
N SER A 37 7.89 -5.67 -20.29
CA SER A 37 8.75 -6.40 -19.37
C SER A 37 8.37 -6.16 -17.90
N THR A 38 8.57 -7.18 -17.07
CA THR A 38 8.46 -7.04 -15.62
C THR A 38 9.43 -5.98 -15.06
N TYR A 39 10.61 -5.83 -15.69
CA TYR A 39 11.58 -4.82 -15.28
C TYR A 39 11.09 -3.39 -15.49
N ALA A 40 10.32 -3.13 -16.55
CA ALA A 40 9.71 -1.81 -16.75
C ALA A 40 8.69 -1.48 -15.64
N ARG A 41 7.92 -2.47 -15.17
CA ARG A 41 7.02 -2.31 -14.01
C ARG A 41 7.81 -2.05 -12.72
N PHE A 42 8.90 -2.77 -12.49
CA PHE A 42 9.77 -2.52 -11.34
C PHE A 42 10.44 -1.16 -11.40
N GLY A 43 10.90 -0.72 -12.57
CA GLY A 43 11.42 0.61 -12.79
C GLY A 43 10.42 1.71 -12.45
N ALA A 44 9.16 1.56 -12.89
CA ALA A 44 8.09 2.49 -12.55
C ALA A 44 7.75 2.49 -11.04
N MET A 45 7.82 1.34 -10.38
CA MET A 45 7.64 1.27 -8.92
C MET A 45 8.78 1.96 -8.16
N LEU A 46 10.01 1.90 -8.68
CA LEU A 46 11.16 2.60 -8.11
C LEU A 46 11.03 4.11 -8.32
N GLU A 47 10.64 4.54 -9.51
CA GLU A 47 10.31 5.94 -9.81
C GLU A 47 9.23 6.48 -8.86
N ALA A 48 8.16 5.72 -8.64
CA ALA A 48 7.11 6.10 -7.69
C ALA A 48 7.63 6.23 -6.25
N ARG A 49 8.53 5.36 -5.82
CA ARG A 49 9.15 5.46 -4.48
C ARG A 49 9.91 6.78 -4.34
N VAL A 50 10.77 7.09 -5.31
CA VAL A 50 11.56 8.33 -5.31
C VAL A 50 10.63 9.57 -5.30
N ALA A 51 9.56 9.53 -6.09
CA ALA A 51 8.56 10.60 -6.10
C ALA A 51 7.86 10.79 -4.73
N VAL A 52 7.50 9.70 -4.05
CA VAL A 52 6.94 9.75 -2.68
C VAL A 52 7.95 10.37 -1.71
N GLU A 53 9.22 9.97 -1.77
CA GLU A 53 10.27 10.51 -0.91
C GLU A 53 10.52 12.01 -1.16
N ALA A 54 10.34 12.47 -2.40
CA ALA A 54 10.38 13.88 -2.78
C ALA A 54 9.08 14.66 -2.45
N GLY A 55 8.02 13.98 -2.00
CA GLY A 55 6.71 14.57 -1.72
C GLY A 55 5.85 14.82 -2.98
N ASP A 56 6.29 14.33 -4.16
CA ASP A 56 5.53 14.43 -5.41
C ASP A 56 4.59 13.23 -5.58
N LEU A 57 3.44 13.29 -4.87
CA LEU A 57 2.46 12.21 -4.88
C LEU A 57 1.83 12.04 -6.27
N ALA A 58 1.64 13.11 -7.03
CA ALA A 58 1.07 13.06 -8.38
C ALA A 58 1.99 12.31 -9.36
N ALA A 59 3.30 12.54 -9.30
CA ALA A 59 4.27 11.76 -10.07
C ALA A 59 4.28 10.28 -9.64
N ALA A 60 4.20 10.02 -8.33
CA ALA A 60 4.13 8.66 -7.80
C ALA A 60 2.88 7.92 -8.28
N GLU A 61 1.71 8.57 -8.23
CA GLU A 61 0.45 8.02 -8.74
C GLU A 61 0.56 7.69 -10.22
N SER A 62 1.06 8.64 -11.03
CA SER A 62 1.24 8.46 -12.48
C SER A 62 2.12 7.24 -12.81
N ALA A 63 3.25 7.09 -12.12
CA ALA A 63 4.16 5.98 -12.30
C ALA A 63 3.51 4.62 -11.94
N LEU A 64 2.76 4.57 -10.82
CA LEU A 64 2.07 3.36 -10.37
C LEU A 64 0.89 2.98 -11.27
N ARG A 65 0.12 3.96 -11.77
CA ARG A 65 -0.95 3.71 -12.76
C ARG A 65 -0.39 3.16 -14.06
N TRP A 66 0.73 3.71 -14.53
CA TRP A 66 1.43 3.16 -15.70
C TRP A 66 1.86 1.70 -15.44
N ALA A 67 2.51 1.42 -14.30
CA ALA A 67 2.96 0.08 -13.96
C ALA A 67 1.80 -0.92 -13.83
N LEU A 68 0.64 -0.48 -13.37
CA LEU A 68 -0.56 -1.30 -13.26
C LEU A 68 -1.13 -1.63 -14.65
N ALA A 69 -1.20 -0.64 -15.54
CA ALA A 69 -1.69 -0.81 -16.91
C ALA A 69 -0.76 -1.66 -17.78
N ALA A 70 0.53 -1.74 -17.46
CA ALA A 70 1.54 -2.47 -18.23
C ALA A 70 1.54 -4.00 -18.00
N GLY A 71 0.60 -4.56 -17.22
CA GLY A 71 0.57 -6.01 -17.00
C GLY A 71 -0.67 -6.50 -16.25
N ASP A 72 -0.67 -7.80 -15.91
CA ASP A 72 -1.79 -8.41 -15.19
C ASP A 72 -1.92 -7.81 -13.77
N THR A 73 -3.09 -7.23 -13.50
CA THR A 73 -3.43 -6.62 -12.22
C THR A 73 -3.66 -7.64 -11.11
N ARG A 74 -3.96 -8.89 -11.46
CA ARG A 74 -4.19 -9.98 -10.51
C ARG A 74 -2.92 -10.77 -10.17
N SER A 75 -1.83 -10.54 -10.89
CA SER A 75 -0.52 -11.11 -10.52
C SER A 75 -0.04 -10.55 -9.19
N ASP A 76 0.87 -11.25 -8.51
CA ASP A 76 1.48 -10.77 -7.25
C ASP A 76 2.06 -9.36 -7.40
N ILE A 77 2.73 -9.10 -8.53
CA ILE A 77 3.26 -7.77 -8.85
C ILE A 77 2.13 -6.75 -9.03
N GLY A 78 1.04 -7.12 -9.73
CA GLY A 78 -0.13 -6.27 -9.91
C GLY A 78 -0.78 -5.91 -8.57
N GLN A 79 -0.96 -6.88 -7.70
CA GLN A 79 -1.50 -6.67 -6.36
C GLN A 79 -0.59 -5.78 -5.48
N LEU A 80 0.73 -5.95 -5.59
CA LEU A 80 1.68 -5.07 -4.91
C LEU A 80 1.61 -3.61 -5.43
N ILE A 81 1.46 -3.43 -6.74
CA ILE A 81 1.30 -2.10 -7.34
C ILE A 81 -0.01 -1.47 -6.87
N GLN A 82 -1.12 -2.22 -6.85
CA GLN A 82 -2.41 -1.74 -6.33
C GLN A 82 -2.31 -1.29 -4.87
N LEU A 83 -1.62 -2.05 -4.02
CA LEU A 83 -1.39 -1.68 -2.62
C LEU A 83 -0.65 -0.34 -2.49
N ARG A 84 0.41 -0.17 -3.29
CA ARG A 84 1.19 1.08 -3.29
C ARG A 84 0.38 2.25 -3.83
N LEU A 85 -0.36 2.04 -4.92
CA LEU A 85 -1.23 3.03 -5.53
C LEU A 85 -2.32 3.51 -4.55
N ALA A 86 -2.99 2.58 -3.87
CA ALA A 86 -3.99 2.92 -2.87
C ALA A 86 -3.43 3.80 -1.74
N ARG A 87 -2.20 3.52 -1.30
CA ARG A 87 -1.54 4.35 -0.27
C ARG A 87 -1.21 5.76 -0.76
N VAL A 88 -0.76 5.90 -2.01
CA VAL A 88 -0.47 7.22 -2.61
C VAL A 88 -1.75 8.02 -2.78
N ILE A 89 -2.79 7.44 -3.37
CA ILE A 89 -4.11 8.07 -3.55
C ILE A 89 -4.73 8.50 -2.20
N ALA A 90 -4.60 7.66 -1.17
CA ALA A 90 -5.04 8.02 0.18
C ALA A 90 -4.27 9.20 0.76
N ALA A 91 -2.96 9.28 0.51
CA ALA A 91 -2.12 10.40 0.94
C ALA A 91 -2.48 11.72 0.22
N GLU A 92 -3.07 11.64 -0.98
CA GLU A 92 -3.64 12.77 -1.72
C GLU A 92 -5.05 13.16 -1.24
N GLY A 93 -5.59 12.46 -0.22
CA GLY A 93 -6.92 12.71 0.33
C GLY A 93 -8.06 12.05 -0.45
N GLN A 94 -7.77 11.17 -1.39
CA GLN A 94 -8.76 10.47 -2.22
C GLN A 94 -9.13 9.11 -1.61
N GLU A 95 -9.61 9.11 -0.38
CA GLU A 95 -9.85 7.91 0.45
C GLU A 95 -10.81 6.90 -0.18
N THR A 96 -11.89 7.39 -0.81
CA THR A 96 -12.90 6.53 -1.42
C THR A 96 -12.32 5.69 -2.55
N GLU A 97 -11.48 6.29 -3.40
CA GLU A 97 -10.81 5.59 -4.49
C GLU A 97 -9.78 4.60 -3.95
N ALA A 98 -8.98 5.00 -2.96
CA ALA A 98 -8.00 4.14 -2.31
C ALA A 98 -8.65 2.89 -1.71
N LEU A 99 -9.74 3.04 -0.97
CA LEU A 99 -10.50 1.92 -0.41
C LEU A 99 -11.14 1.04 -1.50
N ALA A 100 -11.60 1.63 -2.60
CA ALA A 100 -12.14 0.87 -3.73
C ALA A 100 -11.07 -0.03 -4.38
N ILE A 101 -9.83 0.41 -4.48
CA ILE A 101 -8.70 -0.41 -4.96
C ILE A 101 -8.44 -1.57 -3.99
N LEU A 102 -8.38 -1.31 -2.68
CA LEU A 102 -8.12 -2.34 -1.66
C LEU A 102 -9.27 -3.34 -1.52
N SER A 103 -10.51 -2.95 -1.85
CA SER A 103 -11.68 -3.83 -1.77
C SER A 103 -11.59 -5.06 -2.70
N GLN A 104 -10.75 -5.01 -3.72
CA GLN A 104 -10.51 -6.14 -4.63
C GLN A 104 -9.80 -7.31 -3.95
N ARG A 105 -9.36 -7.13 -2.72
CA ARG A 105 -8.64 -8.08 -1.88
C ARG A 105 -7.43 -8.73 -2.57
N SER A 106 -6.48 -9.17 -1.80
CA SER A 106 -5.25 -9.75 -2.30
C SER A 106 -5.04 -11.13 -1.71
N ASP A 107 -4.78 -12.11 -2.56
CA ASP A 107 -4.33 -13.43 -2.12
C ASP A 107 -2.83 -13.43 -1.80
N ALA A 108 -2.05 -12.57 -2.46
CA ALA A 108 -0.60 -12.47 -2.25
C ALA A 108 -0.23 -11.62 -1.03
N TYR A 109 -1.01 -10.58 -0.72
CA TYR A 109 -0.68 -9.62 0.35
C TYR A 109 -1.87 -9.31 1.28
N PRO A 110 -2.63 -10.32 1.78
CA PRO A 110 -3.88 -10.08 2.48
C PRO A 110 -3.69 -9.24 3.76
N VAL A 111 -2.63 -9.50 4.51
CA VAL A 111 -2.29 -8.76 5.74
C VAL A 111 -1.96 -7.30 5.44
N ALA A 112 -1.19 -7.04 4.40
CA ALA A 112 -0.79 -5.68 4.03
C ALA A 112 -1.96 -4.85 3.47
N TYR A 113 -2.91 -5.48 2.80
CA TYR A 113 -4.15 -4.84 2.34
C TYR A 113 -5.03 -4.45 3.54
N ALA A 114 -5.27 -5.36 4.47
CA ALA A 114 -6.04 -5.05 5.68
C ALA A 114 -5.37 -3.96 6.53
N GLN A 115 -4.04 -3.97 6.64
CA GLN A 115 -3.32 -2.89 7.31
C GLN A 115 -3.49 -1.54 6.60
N ALA A 116 -3.37 -1.50 5.27
CA ALA A 116 -3.55 -0.27 4.50
C ALA A 116 -4.98 0.27 4.62
N GLU A 117 -5.99 -0.59 4.58
CA GLU A 117 -7.39 -0.23 4.81
C GLU A 117 -7.56 0.43 6.19
N GLY A 118 -7.01 -0.18 7.23
CA GLY A 118 -7.01 0.37 8.58
C GLY A 118 -6.30 1.73 8.69
N ASP A 119 -5.16 1.89 8.01
CA ASP A 119 -4.40 3.14 7.99
C ASP A 119 -5.21 4.27 7.33
N ILE A 120 -5.92 3.98 6.24
CA ILE A 120 -6.78 4.92 5.53
C ILE A 120 -7.97 5.33 6.42
N HIS A 121 -8.66 4.37 7.04
CA HIS A 121 -9.75 4.67 7.96
C HIS A 121 -9.28 5.51 9.14
N LEU A 122 -8.12 5.19 9.72
CA LEU A 122 -7.57 5.93 10.84
C LEU A 122 -7.23 7.38 10.47
N ALA A 123 -6.62 7.60 9.31
CA ALA A 123 -6.31 8.93 8.80
C ALA A 123 -7.57 9.78 8.59
N ALA A 124 -8.68 9.13 8.22
CA ALA A 124 -10.00 9.75 8.06
C ALA A 124 -10.77 9.93 9.39
N GLY A 125 -10.20 9.57 10.52
CA GLY A 125 -10.84 9.66 11.83
C GLY A 125 -11.87 8.55 12.11
N ARG A 126 -11.98 7.55 11.25
CA ARG A 126 -12.90 6.41 11.41
C ARG A 126 -12.22 5.32 12.24
N THR A 127 -12.18 5.54 13.55
CA THR A 127 -11.42 4.70 14.49
C THR A 127 -11.96 3.27 14.59
N ASP A 128 -13.28 3.08 14.56
CA ASP A 128 -13.90 1.76 14.69
C ASP A 128 -13.65 0.89 13.44
N GLU A 129 -13.74 1.48 12.26
CA GLU A 129 -13.44 0.83 11.00
C GLU A 129 -11.94 0.50 10.91
N ALA A 130 -11.08 1.42 11.37
CA ALA A 130 -9.64 1.18 11.44
C ALA A 130 -9.32 0.00 12.36
N LEU A 131 -9.91 -0.06 13.55
CA LEU A 131 -9.73 -1.16 14.48
C LEU A 131 -10.21 -2.50 13.89
N THR A 132 -11.34 -2.49 13.19
CA THR A 132 -11.88 -3.68 12.51
C THR A 132 -10.91 -4.19 11.46
N ALA A 133 -10.39 -3.32 10.59
CA ALA A 133 -9.42 -3.68 9.56
C ALA A 133 -8.10 -4.20 10.16
N TYR A 134 -7.58 -3.58 11.21
CA TYR A 134 -6.36 -4.04 11.87
C TYR A 134 -6.54 -5.39 12.56
N ARG A 135 -7.68 -5.65 13.20
CA ARG A 135 -8.00 -6.96 13.78
C ARG A 135 -8.05 -8.03 12.70
N GLN A 136 -8.73 -7.75 11.58
CA GLN A 136 -8.74 -8.65 10.43
C GLN A 136 -7.33 -8.95 9.92
N GLY A 137 -6.47 -7.94 9.76
CA GLY A 137 -5.09 -8.13 9.35
C GLY A 137 -4.27 -8.96 10.32
N ARG A 138 -4.47 -8.76 11.64
CA ARG A 138 -3.82 -9.56 12.69
C ARG A 138 -4.26 -11.03 12.64
N ASP A 139 -5.54 -11.27 12.46
CA ASP A 139 -6.11 -12.62 12.42
C ASP A 139 -5.62 -13.35 11.16
N LEU A 140 -5.59 -12.70 10.00
CA LEU A 140 -4.99 -13.21 8.77
C LEU A 140 -3.49 -13.54 8.95
N ALA A 141 -2.73 -12.68 9.62
CA ALA A 141 -1.33 -12.95 9.91
C ALA A 141 -1.17 -14.23 10.75
N THR A 142 -2.03 -14.41 11.75
CA THR A 142 -2.03 -15.60 12.61
C THR A 142 -2.38 -16.88 11.82
N GLU A 143 -3.39 -16.82 10.95
CA GLU A 143 -3.78 -17.93 10.07
C GLU A 143 -2.66 -18.35 9.13
N LEU A 144 -1.85 -17.39 8.67
CA LEU A 144 -0.66 -17.63 7.83
C LEU A 144 0.58 -18.05 8.63
N GLY A 145 0.47 -18.24 9.94
CA GLY A 145 1.61 -18.57 10.80
C GLY A 145 2.61 -17.41 10.96
N GLN A 146 2.17 -16.19 10.72
CA GLN A 146 2.97 -14.95 10.84
C GLN A 146 2.53 -14.19 12.09
N TYR A 147 3.48 -13.48 12.71
CA TYR A 147 3.17 -12.57 13.80
C TYR A 147 3.52 -11.13 13.39
N SER A 148 2.52 -10.23 13.48
CA SER A 148 2.72 -8.82 13.14
C SER A 148 2.69 -7.94 14.41
N VAL A 149 3.87 -7.62 14.92
CA VAL A 149 4.03 -6.67 16.06
C VAL A 149 3.37 -5.32 15.75
N VAL A 150 3.42 -4.90 14.48
CA VAL A 150 2.84 -3.62 14.04
C VAL A 150 1.32 -3.63 14.21
N LEU A 151 0.64 -4.66 13.70
CA LEU A 151 -0.82 -4.79 13.82
C LEU A 151 -1.26 -4.98 15.26
N ASP A 152 -0.54 -5.78 16.04
CA ASP A 152 -0.84 -5.98 17.44
C ASP A 152 -0.74 -4.67 18.24
N ASN A 153 0.28 -3.86 17.98
CA ASN A 153 0.42 -2.54 18.59
C ASN A 153 -0.69 -1.56 18.14
N LYS A 154 -1.05 -1.56 16.85
CA LYS A 154 -2.14 -0.72 16.32
C LYS A 154 -3.48 -1.06 16.98
N VAL A 155 -3.83 -2.35 17.03
CA VAL A 155 -5.05 -2.84 17.69
C VAL A 155 -5.07 -2.41 19.16
N ARG A 156 -4.04 -2.73 19.92
CA ARG A 156 -3.96 -2.39 21.34
C ARG A 156 -4.04 -0.88 21.60
N THR A 157 -3.40 -0.07 20.76
CA THR A 157 -3.43 1.39 20.89
C THR A 157 -4.83 1.94 20.68
N LEU A 158 -5.59 1.42 19.71
CA LEU A 158 -6.95 1.88 19.47
C LEU A 158 -7.93 1.37 20.53
N GLU A 159 -7.79 0.12 20.97
CA GLU A 159 -8.61 -0.44 22.06
C GLU A 159 -8.48 0.35 23.36
N THR A 160 -7.27 0.87 23.68
CA THR A 160 -7.07 1.70 24.88
C THR A 160 -7.61 3.13 24.73
N ARG A 161 -7.84 3.61 23.52
CA ARG A 161 -8.37 4.96 23.24
C ARG A 161 -9.89 4.99 23.11
N LEU A 162 -10.51 3.90 22.73
CA LEU A 162 -11.96 3.77 22.69
C LEU A 162 -12.47 3.67 24.12
N PRO A 163 -13.48 4.48 24.54
CA PRO A 163 -14.12 4.28 25.83
C PRO A 163 -14.68 2.86 25.87
N ALA A 164 -14.48 2.18 27.01
CA ALA A 164 -15.14 0.89 27.24
C ALA A 164 -16.63 1.08 26.89
N ALA A 165 -17.15 0.21 25.99
CA ALA A 165 -18.58 0.22 25.70
C ALA A 165 -19.30 0.18 27.06
N THR A 166 -20.01 1.23 27.37
CA THR A 166 -20.83 1.29 28.57
C THR A 166 -21.76 0.08 28.46
N GLU A 167 -21.62 -0.88 29.39
CA GLU A 167 -22.66 -1.88 29.62
C GLU A 167 -23.95 -1.09 29.81
N VAL A 168 -24.78 -1.12 28.78
CA VAL A 168 -26.14 -0.57 28.90
C VAL A 168 -26.80 -1.42 29.93
N ASP A 169 -27.05 -0.80 31.08
CA ASP A 169 -27.74 -1.31 32.23
C ASP A 169 -29.10 -1.91 31.78
N LEU A 170 -29.17 -3.23 31.60
CA LEU A 170 -30.37 -3.99 31.38
C LEU A 170 -31.04 -4.31 32.72
N ALA A 171 -31.00 -3.38 33.66
CA ALA A 171 -31.59 -3.51 34.98
C ALA A 171 -32.58 -2.37 35.27
N GLU A 172 -33.60 -2.16 34.43
CA GLU A 172 -34.81 -1.45 34.83
C GLU A 172 -36.00 -1.84 33.92
N ASP A 173 -36.48 -3.04 34.10
CA ASP A 173 -37.90 -3.33 33.90
C ASP A 173 -38.31 -4.63 34.61
N ALA A 174 -38.28 -4.59 35.94
CA ALA A 174 -38.92 -5.59 36.79
C ALA A 174 -39.48 -4.89 38.04
N SER A 175 -40.63 -4.17 37.87
CA SER A 175 -41.52 -3.83 38.97
C SER A 175 -42.92 -3.61 38.46
#